data_8876e45313fcae5d6175d1225e21d157
#
_entry.id   8876e45313fcae5d6175d1225e21d157
#
_cell.length_a   1.000
_cell.length_b   1.000
_cell.length_c   1.000
_cell.angle_alpha   90.00
_cell.angle_beta   90.00
_cell.angle_gamma   90.00
#
_symmetry.space_group_name_H-M   'P 1'
#
loop_
_entity.id
_entity.type
_entity.pdbx_description
1 polymer ?
#
loop_
_entity_poly.entity_id
_entity_poly.type
_entity_poly.pdbx_seq_one_letter_code
_entity_poly.pdbx_strand_id
1 'polypeptide(L)'
;MIRSLFQTRLMIGVVGLLAMTSGAALAADWSVSGYGSIGYSYENEENLGFLRNIAQPDDYQRNGSFKPDSNIGVQFDLQLDPQWSVTTQWVMKERVEQRFDDITELAFVRYTPDENWDIRLGRLGLNAYIAADSRRIDYAHLWLRPPQEFYGGIFYDAIDGIDVTYRSLWDEITWSLGAQYGRIKQKLQNTASSEISATQSDQTLALVFSLEQDRWFGRLSYVHVGQLKVDLDGNSLLGIQVVNQLAQAGLGQISTEAAQLAEQINLQEETIEYWQLGFGYRGDQWSLQSEIYTILGEKAVVPEGVGGYAIAGYTLGNVTPYVIYGRFNPKNPPYQAQSDWGLSPVNGAQLAEVQKWLIGGINSTYIDQQTFSLGVRWDVTAQIALKAQYDYIQIADNGYGLWAIPLEADLQGLQGRDVQLFSVSVNFVF
;
A
#
# COMPACT_ATOMS: atom_id res chain seq x y z
N MET A 1 7.22 -26.25 13.33
CA MET A 1 8.56 -26.55 12.84
C MET A 1 8.61 -27.45 11.60
N ILE A 2 7.65 -28.35 11.34
CA ILE A 2 7.64 -29.26 10.18
C ILE A 2 7.02 -28.62 8.90
N ARG A 3 6.13 -27.62 9.02
CA ARG A 3 5.51 -26.92 7.87
C ARG A 3 6.44 -25.92 7.15
N SER A 4 7.43 -25.34 7.83
CA SER A 4 8.36 -24.38 7.20
C SER A 4 9.38 -25.04 6.26
N LEU A 5 9.68 -26.32 6.49
CA LEU A 5 10.61 -27.10 5.66
C LEU A 5 10.02 -27.55 4.32
N PHE A 6 8.67 -27.61 4.23
CA PHE A 6 8.00 -28.02 2.98
C PHE A 6 7.92 -26.89 1.96
N GLN A 7 7.76 -25.62 2.39
CA GLN A 7 7.68 -24.47 1.47
C GLN A 7 9.04 -24.14 0.85
N THR A 8 10.13 -24.24 1.61
CA THR A 8 11.48 -23.99 1.08
C THR A 8 11.93 -25.07 0.08
N ARG A 9 11.42 -26.30 0.21
CA ARG A 9 11.74 -27.38 -0.74
C ARG A 9 10.97 -27.31 -2.04
N LEU A 10 9.79 -26.64 -2.08
CA LEU A 10 9.01 -26.48 -3.30
C LEU A 10 9.66 -25.45 -4.26
N MET A 11 10.21 -24.35 -3.73
CA MET A 11 10.92 -23.35 -4.56
C MET A 11 12.23 -23.88 -5.15
N ILE A 12 12.98 -24.67 -4.39
CA ILE A 12 14.22 -25.30 -4.91
C ILE A 12 13.87 -26.41 -5.93
N GLY A 13 12.71 -27.06 -5.81
CA GLY A 13 12.26 -28.09 -6.73
C GLY A 13 11.88 -27.58 -8.12
N VAL A 14 11.32 -26.37 -8.23
CA VAL A 14 10.91 -25.78 -9.52
C VAL A 14 12.14 -25.31 -10.34
N VAL A 15 13.17 -24.79 -9.69
CA VAL A 15 14.43 -24.42 -10.37
C VAL A 15 15.23 -25.68 -10.77
N GLY A 16 15.11 -26.76 -10.00
CA GLY A 16 15.80 -28.03 -10.30
C GLY A 16 15.13 -28.88 -11.39
N LEU A 17 13.82 -28.73 -11.64
CA LEU A 17 13.11 -29.53 -12.63
C LEU A 17 13.29 -29.03 -14.08
N LEU A 18 13.66 -27.77 -14.26
CA LEU A 18 13.96 -27.17 -15.58
C LEU A 18 15.36 -27.54 -16.10
N ALA A 19 16.21 -28.13 -15.30
CA ALA A 19 17.58 -28.48 -15.67
C ALA A 19 17.74 -29.90 -16.30
N MET A 20 16.68 -30.67 -16.50
CA MET A 20 16.77 -32.08 -16.93
C MET A 20 16.15 -32.39 -18.30
N THR A 21 15.93 -31.43 -19.19
CA THR A 21 15.66 -31.72 -20.61
C THR A 21 16.89 -31.42 -21.44
N SER A 22 17.73 -32.43 -21.59
CA SER A 22 18.88 -32.46 -22.48
C SER A 22 18.48 -32.32 -23.95
N GLY A 23 19.02 -31.36 -24.67
CA GLY A 23 19.15 -31.50 -26.10
C GLY A 23 18.84 -30.36 -27.03
N ALA A 24 18.95 -29.12 -26.59
CA ALA A 24 19.34 -27.97 -27.43
C ALA A 24 19.86 -26.91 -26.47
N ALA A 25 21.08 -26.46 -26.64
CA ALA A 25 21.53 -25.25 -25.98
C ALA A 25 20.76 -24.09 -26.62
N LEU A 26 19.52 -23.87 -26.19
CA LEU A 26 18.84 -22.60 -26.36
C LEU A 26 19.71 -21.61 -25.61
N ALA A 27 20.29 -20.67 -26.32
CA ALA A 27 20.98 -19.54 -25.71
C ALA A 27 19.91 -18.77 -24.93
N ALA A 28 19.72 -19.12 -23.64
CA ALA A 28 18.84 -18.42 -22.77
C ALA A 28 19.37 -16.99 -22.66
N ASP A 29 18.59 -16.01 -23.07
CA ASP A 29 18.92 -14.62 -22.95
C ASP A 29 18.55 -14.14 -21.55
N TRP A 30 19.49 -13.51 -20.85
CA TRP A 30 19.24 -13.00 -19.51
C TRP A 30 19.67 -11.55 -19.40
N SER A 31 18.98 -10.81 -18.57
CA SER A 31 19.31 -9.43 -18.27
C SER A 31 19.20 -9.13 -16.78
N VAL A 32 19.99 -8.18 -16.32
CA VAL A 32 19.89 -7.59 -14.99
C VAL A 32 19.65 -6.11 -15.16
N SER A 33 18.64 -5.61 -14.49
CA SER A 33 18.34 -4.19 -14.41
C SER A 33 18.12 -3.79 -12.97
N GLY A 34 18.19 -2.52 -12.69
CA GLY A 34 17.95 -2.05 -11.33
C GLY A 34 17.56 -0.58 -11.28
N TYR A 35 17.11 -0.20 -10.11
CA TYR A 35 16.72 1.16 -9.82
C TYR A 35 16.98 1.47 -8.34
N GLY A 36 17.03 2.74 -8.03
CA GLY A 36 17.08 3.15 -6.62
C GLY A 36 16.73 4.60 -6.44
N SER A 37 16.42 4.91 -5.20
CA SER A 37 16.13 6.25 -4.72
C SER A 37 16.84 6.45 -3.39
N ILE A 38 17.46 7.62 -3.24
CA ILE A 38 17.94 8.12 -1.95
C ILE A 38 17.18 9.41 -1.72
N GLY A 39 16.25 9.40 -0.77
CA GLY A 39 15.37 10.52 -0.47
C GLY A 39 15.51 10.95 0.98
N TYR A 40 15.38 12.24 1.23
CA TYR A 40 15.30 12.83 2.55
C TYR A 40 14.03 13.64 2.66
N SER A 41 13.26 13.43 3.72
CA SER A 41 12.04 14.16 4.04
C SER A 41 12.13 14.76 5.44
N TYR A 42 11.58 15.96 5.60
CA TYR A 42 11.53 16.72 6.84
C TYR A 42 10.13 17.30 7.04
N GLU A 43 9.47 16.93 8.12
CA GLU A 43 8.20 17.51 8.58
C GLU A 43 8.42 18.52 9.70
N ASN A 44 7.53 19.51 9.79
CA ASN A 44 7.62 20.60 10.79
C ASN A 44 6.90 20.26 12.12
N GLU A 45 6.23 19.11 12.24
CA GLU A 45 5.47 18.72 13.42
C GLU A 45 6.28 17.82 14.37
N GLU A 46 6.35 18.20 15.65
CA GLU A 46 7.17 17.47 16.63
C GLU A 46 6.57 16.14 17.12
N ASN A 47 5.25 15.97 16.95
CA ASN A 47 4.49 14.82 17.47
C ASN A 47 3.90 13.93 16.37
N LEU A 48 4.38 14.03 15.14
CA LEU A 48 4.00 13.20 14.00
C LEU A 48 5.26 12.73 13.29
N GLY A 49 5.26 11.48 12.86
CA GLY A 49 6.26 10.94 11.96
C GLY A 49 5.65 10.69 10.58
N PHE A 50 6.33 11.16 9.54
CA PHE A 50 5.88 10.91 8.18
C PHE A 50 5.99 9.43 7.83
N LEU A 51 4.90 8.84 7.32
CA LEU A 51 4.84 7.50 6.74
C LEU A 51 4.49 7.61 5.24
N ARG A 52 5.27 6.99 4.40
CA ARG A 52 4.95 6.90 2.97
C ARG A 52 3.69 6.05 2.72
N ASN A 53 3.48 5.00 3.52
CA ASN A 53 2.28 4.18 3.59
C ASN A 53 2.19 3.46 4.95
N ILE A 54 1.01 2.95 5.28
CA ILE A 54 0.73 2.30 6.58
C ILE A 54 1.49 0.96 6.81
N ALA A 55 2.12 0.38 5.81
CA ALA A 55 2.97 -0.80 5.98
C ALA A 55 4.41 -0.44 6.34
N GLN A 56 4.76 0.84 6.37
CA GLN A 56 6.06 1.28 6.82
C GLN A 56 6.14 1.16 8.35
N PRO A 57 7.29 0.76 8.92
CA PRO A 57 7.47 0.75 10.37
C PRO A 57 7.23 2.11 10.96
N ASP A 58 6.62 2.11 12.14
CA ASP A 58 6.47 3.30 12.96
C ASP A 58 7.84 3.65 13.58
N ASP A 59 8.59 4.43 12.85
CA ASP A 59 9.85 4.99 13.35
C ASP A 59 9.69 6.51 13.45
N TYR A 60 9.04 6.93 14.53
CA TYR A 60 8.89 8.33 14.83
C TYR A 60 10.28 8.99 14.94
N GLN A 61 10.65 9.73 13.93
CA GLN A 61 11.91 10.48 13.90
C GLN A 61 11.64 11.98 13.82
N ARG A 62 12.02 12.67 14.88
CA ARG A 62 12.05 14.13 14.88
C ARG A 62 13.10 14.63 13.85
N ASN A 63 12.77 15.70 13.14
CA ASN A 63 13.69 16.44 12.28
C ASN A 63 14.12 15.74 10.98
N GLY A 64 13.29 14.86 10.45
CA GLY A 64 13.46 14.29 9.13
C GLY A 64 14.19 12.96 9.07
N SER A 65 14.00 12.24 7.95
CA SER A 65 14.49 10.89 7.76
C SER A 65 14.83 10.60 6.29
N PHE A 66 15.82 9.71 6.10
CA PHE A 66 16.10 9.10 4.79
C PHE A 66 15.27 7.84 4.54
N LYS A 67 14.66 7.26 5.55
CA LYS A 67 14.03 5.93 5.47
C LYS A 67 12.79 5.89 4.57
N PRO A 68 11.81 6.81 4.67
CA PRO A 68 10.57 6.73 3.93
C PRO A 68 10.74 6.71 2.40
N ASP A 69 11.67 7.51 1.89
CA ASP A 69 11.84 7.76 0.46
C ASP A 69 13.11 7.13 -0.14
N SER A 70 13.74 6.17 0.57
CA SER A 70 14.90 5.45 0.07
C SER A 70 14.59 3.98 -0.20
N ASN A 71 14.98 3.53 -1.39
CA ASN A 71 14.87 2.13 -1.79
C ASN A 71 15.93 1.78 -2.83
N ILE A 72 16.19 0.49 -3.00
CA ILE A 72 16.95 -0.06 -4.11
C ILE A 72 16.33 -1.37 -4.56
N GLY A 73 16.13 -1.51 -5.86
CA GLY A 73 15.58 -2.70 -6.50
C GLY A 73 16.53 -3.27 -7.55
N VAL A 74 16.60 -4.58 -7.61
CA VAL A 74 17.33 -5.32 -8.65
C VAL A 74 16.39 -6.35 -9.23
N GLN A 75 16.29 -6.39 -10.56
CA GLN A 75 15.49 -7.33 -11.32
C GLN A 75 16.38 -8.21 -12.19
N PHE A 76 16.09 -9.49 -12.20
CA PHE A 76 16.66 -10.48 -13.08
C PHE A 76 15.57 -11.04 -13.97
N ASP A 77 15.77 -10.97 -15.28
CA ASP A 77 14.89 -11.52 -16.30
C ASP A 77 15.64 -12.60 -17.08
N LEU A 78 14.97 -13.72 -17.32
CA LEU A 78 15.48 -14.85 -18.08
C LEU A 78 14.46 -15.23 -19.16
N GLN A 79 14.82 -15.05 -20.44
CA GLN A 79 14.04 -15.51 -21.58
C GLN A 79 14.45 -16.95 -21.91
N LEU A 80 13.54 -17.89 -21.74
CA LEU A 80 13.79 -19.32 -22.01
C LEU A 80 13.59 -19.62 -23.50
N ASP A 81 12.52 -19.08 -24.07
CA ASP A 81 12.16 -19.12 -25.48
C ASP A 81 11.24 -17.93 -25.82
N PRO A 82 10.75 -17.73 -27.06
CA PRO A 82 9.89 -16.59 -27.41
C PRO A 82 8.59 -16.49 -26.60
N GLN A 83 8.12 -17.59 -26.01
CA GLN A 83 6.86 -17.64 -25.28
C GLN A 83 7.02 -17.69 -23.75
N TRP A 84 8.18 -18.16 -23.25
CA TRP A 84 8.40 -18.38 -21.82
C TRP A 84 9.51 -17.50 -21.26
N SER A 85 9.21 -16.83 -20.18
CA SER A 85 10.21 -16.07 -19.42
C SER A 85 10.02 -16.23 -17.91
N VAL A 86 11.07 -15.91 -17.17
CA VAL A 86 11.09 -15.88 -15.69
C VAL A 86 11.57 -14.52 -15.25
N THR A 87 10.86 -13.89 -14.33
CA THR A 87 11.25 -12.61 -13.72
C THR A 87 11.34 -12.77 -12.22
N THR A 88 12.41 -12.23 -11.64
CA THR A 88 12.53 -12.07 -10.19
C THR A 88 13.02 -10.65 -9.89
N GLN A 89 12.41 -10.03 -8.86
CA GLN A 89 12.76 -8.68 -8.41
C GLN A 89 12.88 -8.67 -6.89
N TRP A 90 13.98 -8.14 -6.40
CA TRP A 90 14.24 -7.92 -4.98
C TRP A 90 14.34 -6.42 -4.72
N VAL A 91 13.64 -5.97 -3.68
CA VAL A 91 13.62 -4.55 -3.30
C VAL A 91 13.98 -4.40 -1.83
N MET A 92 15.03 -3.66 -1.55
CA MET A 92 15.41 -3.23 -0.21
C MET A 92 14.83 -1.84 0.03
N LYS A 93 13.94 -1.73 0.99
CA LYS A 93 13.29 -0.50 1.47
C LYS A 93 13.05 -0.65 2.98
N GLU A 94 12.67 0.40 3.65
CA GLU A 94 12.19 0.27 5.02
C GLU A 94 10.96 -0.63 5.11
N ARG A 95 11.03 -1.63 5.99
CA ARG A 95 9.99 -2.64 6.25
C ARG A 95 10.02 -3.07 7.69
N VAL A 96 8.88 -3.59 8.16
CA VAL A 96 8.74 -4.19 9.48
C VAL A 96 9.74 -5.35 9.70
N GLU A 97 9.95 -6.18 8.67
CA GLU A 97 10.95 -7.24 8.67
C GLU A 97 11.71 -7.28 7.33
N GLN A 98 12.98 -7.69 7.38
CA GLN A 98 13.88 -7.77 6.23
C GLN A 98 14.28 -9.23 5.93
N ARG A 99 13.30 -10.12 5.80
CA ARG A 99 13.56 -11.50 5.39
C ARG A 99 13.62 -11.60 3.87
N PHE A 100 14.23 -12.65 3.35
CA PHE A 100 14.31 -12.87 1.90
C PHE A 100 12.92 -12.90 1.23
N ASP A 101 11.92 -13.48 1.89
CA ASP A 101 10.53 -13.48 1.41
C ASP A 101 9.93 -12.08 1.37
N ASP A 102 10.26 -11.23 2.34
CA ASP A 102 9.75 -9.86 2.43
C ASP A 102 10.39 -8.93 1.39
N ILE A 103 11.67 -9.14 1.02
CA ILE A 103 12.35 -8.33 0.01
C ILE A 103 12.05 -8.78 -1.43
N THR A 104 11.48 -9.97 -1.63
CA THR A 104 11.08 -10.46 -2.96
C THR A 104 9.74 -9.86 -3.34
N GLU A 105 9.76 -8.82 -4.19
CA GLU A 105 8.54 -8.16 -4.68
C GLU A 105 7.91 -8.94 -5.82
N LEU A 106 8.71 -9.46 -6.76
CA LEU A 106 8.26 -10.25 -7.90
C LEU A 106 9.04 -11.57 -7.99
N ALA A 107 8.36 -12.66 -8.31
CA ALA A 107 8.96 -13.96 -8.64
C ALA A 107 7.95 -14.80 -9.42
N PHE A 108 7.96 -14.73 -10.73
CA PHE A 108 6.97 -15.40 -11.56
C PHE A 108 7.52 -15.97 -12.86
N VAL A 109 6.79 -16.96 -13.37
CA VAL A 109 6.93 -17.44 -14.74
C VAL A 109 5.86 -16.80 -15.59
N ARG A 110 6.23 -16.33 -16.78
CA ARG A 110 5.34 -15.71 -17.77
C ARG A 110 5.25 -16.58 -19.01
N TYR A 111 4.04 -16.75 -19.51
CA TYR A 111 3.73 -17.43 -20.75
C TYR A 111 2.92 -16.53 -21.70
N THR A 112 3.47 -16.26 -22.87
CA THR A 112 2.87 -15.45 -23.94
C THR A 112 2.68 -16.32 -25.19
N PRO A 113 1.55 -17.09 -25.29
CA PRO A 113 1.31 -17.97 -26.42
C PRO A 113 1.24 -17.24 -27.76
N ASP A 114 0.75 -16.00 -27.74
CA ASP A 114 0.65 -15.10 -28.87
C ASP A 114 0.71 -13.62 -28.41
N GLU A 115 0.52 -12.68 -29.31
CA GLU A 115 0.58 -11.23 -29.05
C GLU A 115 -0.56 -10.71 -28.17
N ASN A 116 -1.63 -11.47 -28.02
CA ASN A 116 -2.82 -11.05 -27.30
C ASN A 116 -2.83 -11.50 -25.84
N TRP A 117 -2.25 -12.66 -25.53
CA TRP A 117 -2.30 -13.26 -24.22
C TRP A 117 -1.01 -13.13 -23.42
N ASP A 118 -1.15 -12.75 -22.16
CA ASP A 118 -0.10 -12.70 -21.16
C ASP A 118 -0.59 -13.44 -19.91
N ILE A 119 0.07 -14.55 -19.57
CA ILE A 119 -0.30 -15.39 -18.42
C ILE A 119 0.91 -15.45 -17.50
N ARG A 120 0.73 -15.08 -16.24
CA ARG A 120 1.79 -15.07 -15.23
C ARG A 120 1.39 -15.91 -14.03
N LEU A 121 2.33 -16.67 -13.47
CA LEU A 121 2.12 -17.51 -12.28
C LEU A 121 3.27 -17.33 -11.31
N GLY A 122 2.96 -17.01 -10.06
CA GLY A 122 3.93 -16.79 -8.99
C GLY A 122 3.61 -15.59 -8.13
N ARG A 123 4.64 -14.88 -7.65
CA ARG A 123 4.49 -13.60 -6.93
C ARG A 123 4.46 -12.45 -7.93
N LEU A 124 3.38 -11.74 -7.95
CA LEU A 124 3.04 -10.68 -8.92
C LEU A 124 2.74 -9.38 -8.18
N GLY A 125 2.94 -8.24 -8.81
CA GLY A 125 2.38 -6.97 -8.32
C GLY A 125 0.85 -7.01 -8.30
N LEU A 126 0.23 -6.51 -7.24
CA LEU A 126 -1.24 -6.38 -7.19
C LEU A 126 -1.67 -5.28 -8.16
N ASN A 127 -2.38 -5.66 -9.21
CA ASN A 127 -2.73 -4.80 -10.34
C ASN A 127 -4.01 -3.99 -10.09
N ALA A 128 -4.00 -3.11 -9.08
CA ALA A 128 -5.17 -2.37 -8.60
C ALA A 128 -5.23 -0.90 -9.04
N TYR A 129 -4.14 -0.31 -9.57
CA TYR A 129 -4.01 1.12 -9.88
C TYR A 129 -3.00 1.36 -11.01
N ILE A 130 -2.93 2.58 -11.56
CA ILE A 130 -2.09 2.89 -12.74
C ILE A 130 -0.62 2.56 -12.51
N ALA A 131 -0.07 2.91 -11.36
CA ALA A 131 1.34 2.70 -11.05
C ALA A 131 1.66 1.31 -10.46
N ALA A 132 0.78 0.30 -10.59
CA ALA A 132 0.93 -1.02 -9.95
C ALA A 132 2.29 -1.68 -10.23
N ASP A 133 2.70 -1.74 -11.49
CA ASP A 133 3.94 -2.40 -11.90
C ASP A 133 5.21 -1.54 -11.67
N SER A 134 5.05 -0.21 -11.51
CA SER A 134 6.15 0.75 -11.35
C SER A 134 6.17 1.49 -10.01
N ARG A 135 5.31 1.11 -9.08
CA ARG A 135 5.12 1.77 -7.78
C ARG A 135 6.42 2.00 -7.01
N ARG A 136 7.39 1.09 -7.17
CA ARG A 136 8.68 1.13 -6.46
C ARG A 136 9.80 1.79 -7.26
N ILE A 137 9.55 2.09 -8.52
CA ILE A 137 10.52 2.71 -9.43
C ILE A 137 10.26 4.21 -9.43
N ASP A 138 10.72 4.90 -8.38
CA ASP A 138 10.46 6.34 -8.24
C ASP A 138 10.96 7.14 -9.43
N TYR A 139 12.02 6.68 -10.11
CA TYR A 139 12.51 7.27 -11.36
C TYR A 139 11.43 7.33 -12.46
N ALA A 140 10.53 6.36 -12.53
CA ALA A 140 9.50 6.28 -13.57
C ALA A 140 8.39 7.33 -13.41
N HIS A 141 8.27 7.96 -12.24
CA HIS A 141 7.19 8.87 -11.91
C HIS A 141 7.65 10.33 -11.91
N LEU A 142 6.70 11.24 -12.16
CA LEU A 142 6.94 12.68 -12.07
C LEU A 142 7.10 13.12 -10.62
N TRP A 143 6.27 12.63 -9.72
CA TRP A 143 6.32 12.94 -8.29
C TRP A 143 7.60 12.41 -7.61
N LEU A 144 7.98 13.01 -6.50
CA LEU A 144 9.01 12.47 -5.62
C LEU A 144 8.51 11.22 -4.90
N ARG A 145 7.27 11.28 -4.36
CA ARG A 145 6.52 10.15 -3.81
C ARG A 145 5.09 10.14 -4.30
N PRO A 146 4.44 8.98 -4.33
CA PRO A 146 3.02 8.89 -4.68
C PRO A 146 2.16 9.68 -3.68
N PRO A 147 1.05 10.30 -4.13
CA PRO A 147 0.12 10.98 -3.25
C PRO A 147 -0.38 10.05 -2.14
N GLN A 148 -0.23 10.50 -0.89
CA GLN A 148 -0.48 9.70 0.31
C GLN A 148 -1.97 9.33 0.43
N GLU A 149 -2.87 10.25 0.07
CA GLU A 149 -4.33 10.06 0.12
C GLU A 149 -4.84 8.96 -0.81
N PHE A 150 -4.04 8.60 -1.82
CA PHE A 150 -4.35 7.50 -2.73
C PHE A 150 -3.53 6.25 -2.41
N TYR A 151 -2.21 6.38 -2.35
CA TYR A 151 -1.30 5.24 -2.24
C TYR A 151 -0.95 4.86 -0.80
N GLY A 152 -1.11 5.76 0.16
CA GLY A 152 -0.71 5.55 1.54
C GLY A 152 -1.52 4.47 2.27
N GLY A 153 -2.81 4.34 1.95
CA GLY A 153 -3.69 3.29 2.47
C GLY A 153 -3.60 1.96 1.72
N ILE A 154 -2.97 1.93 0.52
CA ILE A 154 -2.81 0.72 -0.29
C ILE A 154 -1.49 0.06 0.08
N PHE A 155 -1.52 -0.88 0.99
CA PHE A 155 -0.31 -1.46 1.58
C PHE A 155 0.06 -2.86 1.07
N TYR A 156 -0.83 -3.54 0.35
CA TYR A 156 -0.47 -4.81 -0.29
C TYR A 156 0.39 -4.56 -1.52
N ASP A 157 1.61 -5.09 -1.49
CA ASP A 157 2.57 -4.92 -2.59
C ASP A 157 2.43 -6.01 -3.64
N ALA A 158 2.12 -7.24 -3.23
CA ALA A 158 2.12 -8.42 -4.10
C ALA A 158 0.93 -9.34 -3.84
N ILE A 159 0.63 -10.14 -4.89
CA ILE A 159 -0.29 -11.27 -4.86
C ILE A 159 0.46 -12.54 -5.28
N ASP A 160 0.39 -13.59 -4.47
CA ASP A 160 0.91 -14.92 -4.81
C ASP A 160 -0.21 -15.71 -5.50
N GLY A 161 -0.13 -15.86 -6.83
CA GLY A 161 -1.24 -16.43 -7.60
C GLY A 161 -1.02 -16.44 -9.10
N ILE A 162 -2.11 -16.31 -9.83
CA ILE A 162 -2.17 -16.28 -11.28
C ILE A 162 -2.69 -14.94 -11.77
N ASP A 163 -2.13 -14.48 -12.88
CA ASP A 163 -2.59 -13.30 -13.64
C ASP A 163 -2.79 -13.72 -15.10
N VAL A 164 -3.91 -13.30 -15.68
CA VAL A 164 -4.21 -13.52 -17.09
C VAL A 164 -4.68 -12.20 -17.67
N THR A 165 -3.98 -11.72 -18.68
CA THR A 165 -4.31 -10.49 -19.40
C THR A 165 -4.52 -10.80 -20.88
N TYR A 166 -5.64 -10.38 -21.41
CA TYR A 166 -5.92 -10.35 -22.86
C TYR A 166 -5.83 -8.92 -23.37
N ARG A 167 -5.11 -8.71 -24.46
CA ARG A 167 -4.94 -7.40 -25.12
C ARG A 167 -5.35 -7.50 -26.60
N SER A 168 -6.01 -6.46 -27.10
CA SER A 168 -6.37 -6.40 -28.51
C SER A 168 -6.47 -4.94 -28.98
N LEU A 169 -6.60 -4.77 -30.28
CA LEU A 169 -6.81 -3.48 -30.92
C LEU A 169 -8.28 -3.34 -31.35
N TRP A 170 -8.83 -2.17 -31.13
CA TRP A 170 -10.09 -1.75 -31.72
C TRP A 170 -9.83 -0.42 -32.41
N ASP A 171 -9.65 -0.48 -33.73
CA ASP A 171 -9.18 0.63 -34.54
C ASP A 171 -7.82 1.13 -34.06
N GLU A 172 -7.71 2.36 -33.57
CA GLU A 172 -6.47 2.93 -33.00
C GLU A 172 -6.38 2.79 -31.48
N ILE A 173 -7.36 2.16 -30.85
CA ILE A 173 -7.42 1.99 -29.39
C ILE A 173 -6.88 0.62 -29.01
N THR A 174 -5.80 0.59 -28.25
CA THR A 174 -5.37 -0.61 -27.56
C THR A 174 -6.21 -0.78 -26.28
N TRP A 175 -6.86 -1.92 -26.13
CA TRP A 175 -7.58 -2.26 -24.92
C TRP A 175 -7.07 -3.55 -24.30
N SER A 176 -7.18 -3.66 -23.00
CA SER A 176 -6.83 -4.90 -22.30
C SER A 176 -7.82 -5.20 -21.18
N LEU A 177 -8.02 -6.50 -20.95
CA LEU A 177 -8.77 -7.03 -19.82
C LEU A 177 -7.87 -8.01 -19.07
N GLY A 178 -7.62 -7.71 -17.78
CA GLY A 178 -6.80 -8.52 -16.89
C GLY A 178 -7.62 -9.06 -15.72
N ALA A 179 -7.24 -10.25 -15.26
CA ALA A 179 -7.77 -10.87 -14.05
C ALA A 179 -6.63 -11.50 -13.26
N GLN A 180 -6.54 -11.19 -11.97
CA GLN A 180 -5.62 -11.82 -11.02
C GLN A 180 -6.41 -12.54 -9.95
N TYR A 181 -5.95 -13.70 -9.53
CA TYR A 181 -6.49 -14.43 -8.40
C TYR A 181 -5.38 -15.06 -7.58
N GLY A 182 -5.45 -14.92 -6.26
CA GLY A 182 -4.43 -15.46 -5.39
C GLY A 182 -4.54 -15.02 -3.95
N ARG A 183 -3.41 -15.15 -3.26
CA ARG A 183 -3.22 -14.80 -1.86
C ARG A 183 -2.46 -13.50 -1.72
N ILE A 184 -2.94 -12.64 -0.83
CA ILE A 184 -2.19 -11.47 -0.35
C ILE A 184 -1.77 -11.69 1.10
N LYS A 185 -0.62 -11.14 1.47
CA LYS A 185 -0.12 -11.13 2.83
C LYS A 185 0.75 -9.90 3.06
N GLN A 186 0.55 -9.22 4.19
CA GLN A 186 1.35 -8.07 4.58
C GLN A 186 1.53 -8.03 6.10
N LYS A 187 2.71 -7.60 6.54
CA LYS A 187 2.97 -7.27 7.93
C LYS A 187 2.83 -5.76 8.13
N LEU A 188 2.18 -5.41 9.21
CA LEU A 188 1.96 -4.04 9.64
C LEU A 188 2.54 -3.88 11.04
N GLN A 189 3.07 -2.73 11.34
CA GLN A 189 3.44 -2.34 12.70
C GLN A 189 2.36 -1.39 13.22
N ASN A 190 1.85 -1.68 14.41
CA ASN A 190 0.89 -0.79 15.06
C ASN A 190 1.61 0.49 15.51
N THR A 191 1.10 1.65 15.07
CA THR A 191 1.70 2.95 15.36
C THR A 191 1.70 3.30 16.86
N ALA A 192 0.77 2.77 17.63
CA ALA A 192 0.64 3.07 19.05
C ALA A 192 1.39 2.10 19.98
N SER A 193 1.69 0.88 19.55
CA SER A 193 2.28 -0.16 20.41
C SER A 193 3.59 -0.75 19.91
N SER A 194 4.03 -0.39 18.72
CA SER A 194 5.17 -1.00 18.00
C SER A 194 5.01 -2.52 17.78
N GLU A 195 3.81 -3.07 17.99
CA GLU A 195 3.51 -4.48 17.80
C GLU A 195 3.33 -4.81 16.33
N ILE A 196 3.75 -6.01 15.94
CA ILE A 196 3.65 -6.48 14.57
C ILE A 196 2.40 -7.33 14.43
N SER A 197 1.52 -6.94 13.52
CA SER A 197 0.40 -7.75 13.07
C SER A 197 0.63 -8.24 11.64
N ALA A 198 0.00 -9.34 11.27
CA ALA A 198 0.00 -9.84 9.90
C ALA A 198 -1.42 -9.90 9.36
N THR A 199 -1.62 -9.31 8.20
CA THR A 199 -2.88 -9.39 7.45
C THR A 199 -2.72 -10.36 6.29
N GLN A 200 -3.73 -11.18 6.02
CA GLN A 200 -3.71 -12.10 4.89
C GLN A 200 -5.12 -12.43 4.38
N SER A 201 -5.22 -12.67 3.08
CA SER A 201 -6.39 -13.28 2.44
C SER A 201 -5.93 -14.31 1.42
N ASP A 202 -6.55 -15.47 1.40
CA ASP A 202 -6.32 -16.51 0.39
C ASP A 202 -7.30 -16.37 -0.80
N GLN A 203 -8.22 -15.40 -0.76
CA GLN A 203 -9.29 -15.20 -1.75
C GLN A 203 -9.31 -13.74 -2.24
N THR A 204 -8.25 -13.35 -2.95
CA THR A 204 -8.16 -12.03 -3.56
C THR A 204 -8.35 -12.14 -5.07
N LEU A 205 -9.33 -11.40 -5.59
CA LEU A 205 -9.60 -11.25 -7.02
C LEU A 205 -9.37 -9.80 -7.43
N ALA A 206 -8.57 -9.55 -8.46
CA ALA A 206 -8.48 -8.24 -9.10
C ALA A 206 -8.89 -8.33 -10.57
N LEU A 207 -9.74 -7.42 -11.01
CA LEU A 207 -10.15 -7.26 -12.41
C LEU A 207 -9.74 -5.88 -12.90
N VAL A 208 -9.20 -5.81 -14.09
CA VAL A 208 -8.65 -4.59 -14.67
C VAL A 208 -9.07 -4.45 -16.11
N PHE A 209 -9.62 -3.30 -16.47
CA PHE A 209 -9.84 -2.90 -17.84
C PHE A 209 -9.02 -1.65 -18.13
N SER A 210 -8.25 -1.65 -19.22
CA SER A 210 -7.42 -0.51 -19.62
C SER A 210 -7.66 -0.18 -21.10
N LEU A 211 -7.58 1.12 -21.38
CA LEU A 211 -7.65 1.70 -22.71
C LEU A 211 -6.43 2.59 -22.93
N GLU A 212 -5.84 2.53 -24.12
CA GLU A 212 -4.74 3.41 -24.51
C GLU A 212 -4.91 3.82 -25.99
N GLN A 213 -4.86 5.12 -26.24
CA GLN A 213 -4.91 5.69 -27.58
C GLN A 213 -3.93 6.87 -27.65
N ASP A 214 -2.90 6.75 -28.48
CA ASP A 214 -1.84 7.75 -28.66
C ASP A 214 -1.25 8.19 -27.30
N ARG A 215 -1.62 9.38 -26.84
CA ARG A 215 -1.12 10.01 -25.60
C ARG A 215 -2.04 9.81 -24.41
N TRP A 216 -3.25 9.28 -24.61
CA TRP A 216 -4.26 9.12 -23.59
C TRP A 216 -4.33 7.69 -23.09
N PHE A 217 -4.52 7.53 -21.81
CA PHE A 217 -4.77 6.23 -21.22
C PHE A 217 -5.83 6.32 -20.13
N GLY A 218 -6.61 5.26 -20.01
CA GLY A 218 -7.64 5.12 -19.00
C GLY A 218 -7.61 3.74 -18.37
N ARG A 219 -8.07 3.63 -17.13
CA ARG A 219 -8.07 2.38 -16.37
C ARG A 219 -9.27 2.33 -15.43
N LEU A 220 -9.91 1.17 -15.37
CA LEU A 220 -10.90 0.80 -14.39
C LEU A 220 -10.43 -0.48 -13.70
N SER A 221 -10.41 -0.48 -12.38
CA SER A 221 -10.02 -1.65 -11.59
C SER A 221 -11.05 -1.96 -10.52
N TYR A 222 -11.21 -3.25 -10.24
CA TYR A 222 -11.98 -3.78 -9.13
C TYR A 222 -11.13 -4.79 -8.39
N VAL A 223 -11.05 -4.69 -7.06
CA VAL A 223 -10.39 -5.68 -6.21
C VAL A 223 -11.35 -6.12 -5.12
N HIS A 224 -11.50 -7.43 -5.00
CA HIS A 224 -12.23 -8.09 -3.94
C HIS A 224 -11.25 -8.85 -3.06
N VAL A 225 -11.17 -8.52 -1.78
CA VAL A 225 -10.39 -9.23 -0.77
C VAL A 225 -11.39 -9.96 0.13
N GLY A 226 -11.55 -11.26 -0.09
CA GLY A 226 -12.45 -12.09 0.72
C GLY A 226 -11.71 -12.72 1.88
N GLN A 227 -12.43 -12.97 2.98
CA GLN A 227 -11.92 -13.66 4.17
C GLN A 227 -10.59 -13.10 4.68
N LEU A 228 -10.50 -11.78 4.76
CA LEU A 228 -9.35 -11.12 5.35
C LEU A 228 -9.21 -11.52 6.82
N LYS A 229 -8.02 -11.96 7.20
CA LYS A 229 -7.65 -12.32 8.58
C LYS A 229 -6.52 -11.42 9.04
N VAL A 230 -6.60 -11.01 10.30
CA VAL A 230 -5.53 -10.26 10.95
C VAL A 230 -5.05 -11.06 12.15
N ASP A 231 -3.79 -11.46 12.10
CA ASP A 231 -3.10 -12.08 13.23
C ASP A 231 -2.54 -10.96 14.10
N LEU A 232 -3.13 -10.77 15.28
CA LEU A 232 -2.74 -9.75 16.25
C LEU A 232 -1.88 -10.37 17.34
N ASP A 233 -0.86 -9.65 17.77
CA ASP A 233 0.01 -10.02 18.88
C ASP A 233 -0.11 -9.01 20.04
N GLY A 234 0.39 -9.40 21.22
CA GLY A 234 0.65 -8.54 22.36
C GLY A 234 -0.58 -7.82 22.93
N ASN A 235 -0.47 -6.50 23.08
CA ASN A 235 -1.49 -5.66 23.70
C ASN A 235 -2.78 -5.57 22.85
N SER A 236 -2.66 -5.65 21.52
CA SER A 236 -3.82 -5.67 20.63
C SER A 236 -4.70 -6.89 20.87
N LEU A 237 -4.08 -8.07 21.03
CA LEU A 237 -4.79 -9.29 21.38
C LEU A 237 -5.40 -9.24 22.78
N LEU A 238 -4.64 -8.69 23.77
CA LEU A 238 -5.14 -8.48 25.14
C LEU A 238 -6.35 -7.54 25.15
N GLY A 239 -6.31 -6.47 24.34
CA GLY A 239 -7.43 -5.55 24.21
C GLY A 239 -8.70 -6.21 23.72
N ILE A 240 -8.61 -7.05 22.69
CA ILE A 240 -9.77 -7.83 22.20
C ILE A 240 -10.28 -8.77 23.29
N GLN A 241 -9.40 -9.42 24.05
CA GLN A 241 -9.83 -10.30 25.16
C GLN A 241 -10.55 -9.51 26.25
N VAL A 242 -10.02 -8.33 26.65
CA VAL A 242 -10.66 -7.46 27.66
C VAL A 242 -12.06 -7.01 27.19
N VAL A 243 -12.20 -6.56 25.96
CA VAL A 243 -13.49 -6.15 25.38
C VAL A 243 -14.49 -7.30 25.40
N ASN A 244 -14.09 -8.49 24.98
CA ASN A 244 -14.96 -9.68 25.01
C ASN A 244 -15.39 -10.07 26.45
N GLN A 245 -14.51 -9.92 27.44
CA GLN A 245 -14.84 -10.13 28.84
C GLN A 245 -15.83 -9.09 29.36
N LEU A 246 -15.63 -7.81 29.02
CA LEU A 246 -16.56 -6.73 29.39
C LEU A 246 -17.94 -6.91 28.75
N ALA A 247 -17.99 -7.36 27.50
CA ALA A 247 -19.24 -7.69 26.81
C ALA A 247 -20.08 -8.72 27.56
N GLN A 248 -19.43 -9.67 28.24
CA GLN A 248 -20.08 -10.75 28.99
C GLN A 248 -20.26 -10.46 30.49
N ALA A 249 -19.73 -9.34 30.98
CA ALA A 249 -19.67 -9.04 32.42
C ALA A 249 -21.02 -8.61 33.06
N GLY A 250 -22.07 -8.37 32.26
CA GLY A 250 -23.38 -7.96 32.79
C GLY A 250 -23.41 -6.55 33.35
N LEU A 251 -22.56 -5.64 32.91
CA LEU A 251 -22.43 -4.25 33.38
C LEU A 251 -23.41 -3.28 32.68
N GLY A 252 -24.55 -3.76 32.21
CA GLY A 252 -25.58 -2.93 31.57
C GLY A 252 -25.10 -2.32 30.25
N GLN A 253 -25.17 -0.99 30.13
CA GLN A 253 -24.78 -0.28 28.90
C GLN A 253 -23.32 -0.48 28.54
N ILE A 254 -22.41 -0.60 29.52
CA ILE A 254 -20.98 -0.89 29.29
C ILE A 254 -20.83 -2.21 28.56
N SER A 255 -21.50 -3.28 29.01
CA SER A 255 -21.43 -4.58 28.33
C SER A 255 -22.03 -4.55 26.93
N THR A 256 -23.10 -3.77 26.72
CA THR A 256 -23.71 -3.59 25.40
C THR A 256 -22.74 -2.89 24.43
N GLU A 257 -22.14 -1.78 24.86
CA GLU A 257 -21.15 -1.05 24.03
C GLU A 257 -19.88 -1.87 23.80
N ALA A 258 -19.40 -2.58 24.83
CA ALA A 258 -18.26 -3.48 24.69
C ALA A 258 -18.53 -4.60 23.66
N ALA A 259 -19.76 -5.14 23.60
CA ALA A 259 -20.12 -6.13 22.59
C ALA A 259 -20.12 -5.54 21.16
N GLN A 260 -20.59 -4.31 20.99
CA GLN A 260 -20.55 -3.59 19.72
C GLN A 260 -19.11 -3.30 19.30
N LEU A 261 -18.25 -2.84 20.22
CA LEU A 261 -16.84 -2.60 19.96
C LEU A 261 -16.12 -3.90 19.58
N ALA A 262 -16.37 -5.00 20.29
CA ALA A 262 -15.83 -6.31 19.99
C ALA A 262 -16.14 -6.74 18.55
N GLU A 263 -17.35 -6.50 18.07
CA GLU A 263 -17.78 -6.80 16.71
C GLU A 263 -17.02 -5.92 15.69
N GLN A 264 -16.81 -4.64 15.99
CA GLN A 264 -16.15 -3.70 15.09
C GLN A 264 -14.64 -3.94 14.95
N ILE A 265 -13.98 -4.48 15.98
CA ILE A 265 -12.54 -4.77 15.97
C ILE A 265 -12.19 -6.21 15.59
N ASN A 266 -13.19 -7.08 15.43
CA ASN A 266 -13.00 -8.47 15.02
C ASN A 266 -12.76 -8.55 13.51
N LEU A 267 -11.50 -8.55 13.10
CA LEU A 267 -11.06 -8.66 11.70
C LEU A 267 -10.85 -10.14 11.27
N GLN A 268 -11.74 -11.01 11.66
CA GLN A 268 -11.77 -12.38 11.15
C GLN A 268 -12.83 -12.47 10.05
N GLU A 269 -12.41 -12.93 8.88
CA GLU A 269 -13.28 -13.13 7.71
C GLU A 269 -13.90 -11.84 7.15
N GLU A 270 -13.20 -10.70 7.30
CA GLU A 270 -13.61 -9.41 6.74
C GLU A 270 -13.55 -9.44 5.22
N THR A 271 -14.48 -8.73 4.58
CA THR A 271 -14.50 -8.52 3.12
C THR A 271 -14.20 -7.07 2.81
N ILE A 272 -13.27 -6.84 1.88
CA ILE A 272 -12.95 -5.50 1.39
C ILE A 272 -13.18 -5.44 -0.11
N GLU A 273 -13.90 -4.43 -0.55
CA GLU A 273 -14.06 -4.09 -1.95
C GLU A 273 -13.36 -2.77 -2.28
N TYR A 274 -12.66 -2.75 -3.39
CA TYR A 274 -11.94 -1.59 -3.88
C TYR A 274 -12.27 -1.37 -5.35
N TRP A 275 -12.72 -0.15 -5.69
CA TRP A 275 -12.97 0.28 -7.06
C TRP A 275 -12.07 1.48 -7.37
N GLN A 276 -11.44 1.46 -8.53
CA GLN A 276 -10.58 2.55 -8.97
C GLN A 276 -10.90 2.93 -10.41
N LEU A 277 -10.88 4.23 -10.67
CA LEU A 277 -10.91 4.81 -12.01
C LEU A 277 -9.69 5.73 -12.15
N GLY A 278 -8.92 5.51 -13.21
CA GLY A 278 -7.74 6.30 -13.51
C GLY A 278 -7.75 6.81 -14.95
N PHE A 279 -7.14 7.96 -15.14
CA PHE A 279 -7.02 8.62 -16.43
C PHE A 279 -5.70 9.39 -16.51
N GLY A 280 -5.08 9.43 -17.69
CA GLY A 280 -3.89 10.22 -17.90
C GLY A 280 -3.63 10.63 -19.34
N TYR A 281 -2.76 11.61 -19.47
CA TYR A 281 -2.25 12.15 -20.73
C TYR A 281 -0.73 12.30 -20.66
N ARG A 282 -0.01 11.78 -21.65
CA ARG A 282 1.43 11.90 -21.80
C ARG A 282 1.76 12.60 -23.12
N GLY A 283 1.78 13.94 -23.09
CA GLY A 283 2.17 14.76 -24.24
C GLY A 283 3.65 15.14 -24.21
N ASP A 284 4.10 15.87 -25.21
CA ASP A 284 5.49 16.30 -25.32
C ASP A 284 5.92 17.27 -24.22
N GLN A 285 5.00 18.12 -23.79
CA GLN A 285 5.21 19.11 -22.73
C GLN A 285 4.35 18.85 -21.51
N TRP A 286 3.08 18.47 -21.70
CA TRP A 286 2.14 18.24 -20.61
C TRP A 286 2.07 16.78 -20.22
N SER A 287 2.17 16.54 -18.91
CA SER A 287 1.88 15.23 -18.29
C SER A 287 0.75 15.42 -17.28
N LEU A 288 -0.36 14.72 -17.47
CA LEU A 288 -1.52 14.76 -16.59
C LEU A 288 -1.84 13.34 -16.13
N GLN A 289 -2.17 13.15 -14.86
CA GLN A 289 -2.67 11.88 -14.35
C GLN A 289 -3.61 12.14 -13.18
N SER A 290 -4.68 11.36 -13.10
CA SER A 290 -5.62 11.39 -11.99
C SER A 290 -6.13 9.99 -11.73
N GLU A 291 -6.30 9.66 -10.47
CA GLU A 291 -6.97 8.44 -10.03
C GLU A 291 -7.93 8.78 -8.88
N ILE A 292 -9.06 8.11 -8.88
CA ILE A 292 -10.02 8.12 -7.78
C ILE A 292 -10.34 6.68 -7.40
N TYR A 293 -10.52 6.41 -6.13
CA TYR A 293 -10.94 5.10 -5.65
C TYR A 293 -11.97 5.21 -4.53
N THR A 294 -12.72 4.14 -4.34
CA THR A 294 -13.50 3.91 -3.13
C THR A 294 -13.08 2.59 -2.51
N ILE A 295 -13.01 2.57 -1.19
CA ILE A 295 -12.80 1.37 -0.39
C ILE A 295 -14.01 1.17 0.51
N LEU A 296 -14.53 -0.05 0.53
CA LEU A 296 -15.69 -0.47 1.28
C LEU A 296 -15.31 -1.67 2.14
N GLY A 297 -15.70 -1.67 3.40
CA GLY A 297 -15.54 -2.75 4.36
C GLY A 297 -16.72 -2.80 5.30
N GLU A 298 -16.83 -3.84 6.10
CA GLU A 298 -17.95 -4.00 7.05
C GLU A 298 -17.58 -3.52 8.46
N LYS A 299 -16.27 -3.44 8.76
CA LYS A 299 -15.77 -3.13 10.11
C LYS A 299 -15.21 -1.71 10.21
N ALA A 300 -15.39 -1.07 11.36
CA ALA A 300 -14.97 0.32 11.60
C ALA A 300 -13.44 0.53 11.49
N VAL A 301 -12.64 -0.52 11.66
CA VAL A 301 -11.17 -0.47 11.50
C VAL A 301 -10.71 -0.49 10.04
N VAL A 302 -11.61 -0.72 9.08
CA VAL A 302 -11.32 -0.54 7.65
C VAL A 302 -11.58 0.92 7.30
N PRO A 303 -10.62 1.66 6.73
CA PRO A 303 -10.79 3.06 6.39
C PRO A 303 -11.72 3.22 5.17
N GLU A 304 -13.04 3.07 5.39
CA GLU A 304 -14.03 3.30 4.34
C GLU A 304 -14.02 4.74 3.86
N GLY A 305 -14.03 4.93 2.55
CA GLY A 305 -14.08 6.27 2.00
C GLY A 305 -13.78 6.35 0.50
N VAL A 306 -13.59 7.58 0.07
CA VAL A 306 -13.20 7.92 -1.30
C VAL A 306 -11.88 8.69 -1.25
N GLY A 307 -10.86 8.13 -1.88
CA GLY A 307 -9.56 8.76 -2.06
C GLY A 307 -9.28 9.08 -3.52
N GLY A 308 -8.43 10.06 -3.76
CA GLY A 308 -8.05 10.40 -5.13
C GLY A 308 -6.95 11.45 -5.19
N TYR A 309 -6.41 11.61 -6.39
CA TYR A 309 -5.45 12.67 -6.68
C TYR A 309 -5.51 13.12 -8.14
N ALA A 310 -4.95 14.30 -8.38
CA ALA A 310 -4.64 14.79 -9.71
C ALA A 310 -3.23 15.39 -9.71
N ILE A 311 -2.45 15.10 -10.74
CA ILE A 311 -1.12 15.67 -10.98
C ILE A 311 -1.05 16.29 -12.37
N ALA A 312 -0.40 17.45 -12.45
CA ALA A 312 -0.09 18.12 -13.70
C ALA A 312 1.38 18.57 -13.69
N GLY A 313 2.10 18.25 -14.74
CA GLY A 313 3.47 18.67 -14.96
C GLY A 313 3.66 19.31 -16.33
N TYR A 314 4.63 20.21 -16.42
CA TYR A 314 5.00 20.88 -17.67
C TYR A 314 6.50 20.78 -17.91
N THR A 315 6.90 20.13 -18.98
CA THR A 315 8.30 19.87 -19.30
C THR A 315 8.95 21.04 -20.03
N LEU A 316 10.03 21.57 -19.46
CA LEU A 316 10.88 22.64 -19.95
C LEU A 316 12.30 22.09 -20.17
N GLY A 317 12.54 21.52 -21.31
CA GLY A 317 13.81 20.83 -21.60
C GLY A 317 14.00 19.60 -20.70
N ASN A 318 14.94 19.64 -19.77
CA ASN A 318 15.20 18.56 -18.82
C ASN A 318 14.65 18.83 -17.41
N VAL A 319 13.84 19.85 -17.25
CA VAL A 319 13.20 20.23 -15.96
C VAL A 319 11.69 20.18 -16.11
N THR A 320 11.01 19.54 -15.18
CA THR A 320 9.55 19.44 -15.17
C THR A 320 9.01 19.88 -13.81
N PRO A 321 8.58 21.13 -13.63
CA PRO A 321 7.77 21.54 -12.50
C PRO A 321 6.41 20.82 -12.56
N TYR A 322 5.84 20.52 -11.37
CA TYR A 322 4.55 19.86 -11.25
C TYR A 322 3.78 20.30 -10.01
N VAL A 323 2.49 20.09 -10.06
CA VAL A 323 1.57 20.28 -8.93
C VAL A 323 0.77 19.02 -8.70
N ILE A 324 0.46 18.74 -7.44
CA ILE A 324 -0.42 17.62 -7.06
C ILE A 324 -1.49 18.15 -6.11
N TYR A 325 -2.70 17.64 -6.25
CA TYR A 325 -3.74 17.72 -5.25
C TYR A 325 -4.20 16.30 -4.91
N GLY A 326 -4.19 15.96 -3.63
CA GLY A 326 -4.69 14.69 -3.09
C GLY A 326 -5.78 14.95 -2.05
N ARG A 327 -6.77 14.05 -1.96
CA ARG A 327 -7.82 14.09 -0.94
C ARG A 327 -8.29 12.68 -0.61
N PHE A 328 -8.51 12.39 0.68
CA PHE A 328 -9.29 11.27 1.16
C PHE A 328 -10.45 11.79 2.01
N ASN A 329 -11.67 11.36 1.67
CA ASN A 329 -12.90 11.67 2.38
C ASN A 329 -13.42 10.37 3.01
N PRO A 330 -13.45 10.27 4.34
CA PRO A 330 -14.03 9.11 5.01
C PRO A 330 -15.55 9.07 4.79
N LYS A 331 -16.12 7.87 4.70
CA LYS A 331 -17.56 7.66 4.53
C LYS A 331 -18.32 7.85 5.83
N ASN A 332 -17.74 7.40 6.94
CA ASN A 332 -18.36 7.43 8.26
C ASN A 332 -17.61 8.41 9.18
N PRO A 333 -18.27 9.02 10.16
CA PRO A 333 -17.57 9.81 11.17
C PRO A 333 -16.73 8.90 12.10
N PRO A 334 -15.75 9.46 12.83
CA PRO A 334 -15.03 8.70 13.85
C PRO A 334 -15.99 8.12 14.88
N TYR A 335 -15.64 6.94 15.40
CA TYR A 335 -16.42 6.30 16.44
C TYR A 335 -16.44 7.15 17.71
N GLN A 336 -17.61 7.32 18.31
CA GLN A 336 -17.81 8.06 19.56
C GLN A 336 -18.36 7.13 20.65
N ALA A 337 -17.91 7.35 21.89
CA ALA A 337 -18.46 6.64 23.05
C ALA A 337 -19.98 6.80 23.15
N GLN A 338 -20.68 5.70 23.36
CA GLN A 338 -22.14 5.68 23.53
C GLN A 338 -22.53 5.75 25.01
N SER A 339 -21.62 5.43 25.92
CA SER A 339 -21.78 5.50 27.36
C SER A 339 -20.47 5.93 28.02
N ASP A 340 -20.53 6.44 29.22
CA ASP A 340 -19.35 6.79 30.02
C ASP A 340 -19.00 5.63 30.96
N TRP A 341 -17.95 4.87 30.64
CA TRP A 341 -17.52 3.75 31.46
C TRP A 341 -16.89 4.20 32.77
N GLY A 342 -16.48 5.47 32.86
CA GLY A 342 -15.96 6.09 34.09
C GLY A 342 -17.02 6.20 35.18
N LEU A 343 -18.30 6.22 34.84
CA LEU A 343 -19.41 6.26 35.81
C LEU A 343 -19.73 4.91 36.47
N SER A 344 -19.01 3.83 36.08
CA SER A 344 -19.18 2.53 36.72
C SER A 344 -18.86 2.58 38.21
N PRO A 345 -19.71 2.03 39.09
CA PRO A 345 -19.43 1.96 40.53
C PRO A 345 -18.27 1.01 40.88
N VAL A 346 -17.88 0.17 39.94
CA VAL A 346 -16.77 -0.79 40.07
C VAL A 346 -15.69 -0.47 39.04
N ASN A 347 -14.51 -0.11 39.48
CA ASN A 347 -13.34 0.16 38.65
C ASN A 347 -13.56 1.22 37.54
N GLY A 348 -14.46 2.21 37.75
CA GLY A 348 -14.81 3.19 36.72
C GLY A 348 -13.62 3.90 36.08
N ALA A 349 -12.64 4.35 36.87
CA ALA A 349 -11.45 5.00 36.32
C ALA A 349 -10.64 4.08 35.35
N GLN A 350 -10.50 2.79 35.68
CA GLN A 350 -9.83 1.81 34.82
C GLN A 350 -10.63 1.51 33.56
N LEU A 351 -11.96 1.43 33.69
CA LEU A 351 -12.86 1.21 32.56
C LEU A 351 -12.85 2.40 31.58
N ALA A 352 -12.77 3.64 32.10
CA ALA A 352 -12.63 4.83 31.27
C ALA A 352 -11.34 4.80 30.43
N GLU A 353 -10.22 4.40 31.02
CA GLU A 353 -8.95 4.26 30.28
C GLU A 353 -9.04 3.17 29.20
N VAL A 354 -9.67 2.02 29.52
CA VAL A 354 -9.90 0.95 28.54
C VAL A 354 -10.78 1.45 27.40
N GLN A 355 -11.88 2.17 27.69
CA GLN A 355 -12.75 2.74 26.67
C GLN A 355 -11.99 3.71 25.76
N LYS A 356 -11.24 4.65 26.34
CA LYS A 356 -10.41 5.60 25.61
C LYS A 356 -9.41 4.89 24.69
N TRP A 357 -8.72 3.86 25.19
CA TRP A 357 -7.77 3.08 24.39
C TRP A 357 -8.43 2.35 23.22
N LEU A 358 -9.59 1.72 23.42
CA LEU A 358 -10.34 1.03 22.39
C LEU A 358 -10.84 1.96 21.30
N ILE A 359 -11.44 3.09 21.67
CA ILE A 359 -11.94 4.09 20.73
C ILE A 359 -10.77 4.71 19.96
N GLY A 360 -9.66 5.01 20.62
CA GLY A 360 -8.43 5.48 19.98
C GLY A 360 -7.92 4.48 18.96
N GLY A 361 -7.91 3.18 19.30
CA GLY A 361 -7.48 2.11 18.38
C GLY A 361 -8.38 2.01 17.13
N ILE A 362 -9.71 2.08 17.29
CA ILE A 362 -10.65 2.10 16.15
C ILE A 362 -10.42 3.34 15.28
N ASN A 363 -10.31 4.51 15.91
CA ASN A 363 -10.17 5.78 15.20
C ASN A 363 -8.76 5.98 14.61
N SER A 364 -7.77 5.17 14.99
CA SER A 364 -6.41 5.26 14.44
C SER A 364 -6.35 5.00 12.93
N THR A 365 -7.36 4.34 12.36
CA THR A 365 -7.49 4.12 10.92
C THR A 365 -8.38 5.17 10.22
N TYR A 366 -8.92 6.13 10.95
CA TYR A 366 -9.76 7.18 10.40
C TYR A 366 -8.90 8.20 9.66
N ILE A 367 -9.01 8.21 8.33
CA ILE A 367 -8.28 9.11 7.45
C ILE A 367 -9.22 10.22 6.98
N ASP A 368 -8.89 11.47 7.30
CA ASP A 368 -9.53 12.67 6.73
C ASP A 368 -8.43 13.70 6.48
N GLN A 369 -7.91 13.72 5.25
CA GLN A 369 -6.72 14.45 4.91
C GLN A 369 -6.78 14.96 3.48
N GLN A 370 -6.18 16.14 3.23
CA GLN A 370 -5.91 16.65 1.89
C GLN A 370 -4.49 17.21 1.81
N THR A 371 -3.92 17.15 0.61
CA THR A 371 -2.56 17.60 0.35
C THR A 371 -2.49 18.42 -0.93
N PHE A 372 -1.79 19.56 -0.85
CA PHE A 372 -1.36 20.34 -2.00
C PHE A 372 0.16 20.23 -2.11
N SER A 373 0.66 19.76 -3.25
CA SER A 373 2.10 19.62 -3.46
C SER A 373 2.57 20.48 -4.61
N LEU A 374 3.77 21.06 -4.43
CA LEU A 374 4.55 21.70 -5.48
C LEU A 374 5.86 20.94 -5.60
N GLY A 375 6.25 20.57 -6.81
CA GLY A 375 7.50 19.85 -7.00
C GLY A 375 8.19 20.19 -8.30
N VAL A 376 9.42 19.74 -8.40
CA VAL A 376 10.24 19.82 -9.60
C VAL A 376 11.04 18.52 -9.77
N ARG A 377 11.04 18.03 -11.00
CA ARG A 377 11.92 16.96 -11.46
C ARG A 377 12.94 17.55 -12.41
N TRP A 378 14.20 17.20 -12.21
CA TRP A 378 15.31 17.53 -13.11
C TRP A 378 15.97 16.23 -13.59
N ASP A 379 15.82 15.94 -14.87
CA ASP A 379 16.49 14.82 -15.53
C ASP A 379 17.94 15.21 -15.86
N VAL A 380 18.86 14.89 -14.95
CA VAL A 380 20.29 15.23 -15.06
C VAL A 380 20.94 14.43 -16.20
N THR A 381 20.59 13.15 -16.30
CA THR A 381 20.95 12.24 -17.40
C THR A 381 19.73 11.38 -17.74
N ALA A 382 19.85 10.54 -18.77
CA ALA A 382 18.83 9.55 -19.10
C ALA A 382 18.64 8.46 -18.01
N GLN A 383 19.49 8.42 -17.00
CA GLN A 383 19.48 7.43 -15.94
C GLN A 383 19.38 8.01 -14.53
N ILE A 384 19.49 9.35 -14.38
CA ILE A 384 19.52 10.01 -13.08
C ILE A 384 18.57 11.20 -13.10
N ALA A 385 17.63 11.23 -12.16
CA ALA A 385 16.75 12.35 -11.91
C ALA A 385 16.90 12.85 -10.48
N LEU A 386 16.94 14.17 -10.31
CA LEU A 386 16.83 14.85 -9.02
C LEU A 386 15.40 15.37 -8.87
N LYS A 387 14.84 15.25 -7.67
CA LYS A 387 13.51 15.77 -7.38
C LYS A 387 13.50 16.54 -6.07
N ALA A 388 12.68 17.58 -6.03
CA ALA A 388 12.32 18.30 -4.82
C ALA A 388 10.80 18.48 -4.78
N GLN A 389 10.21 18.33 -3.60
CA GLN A 389 8.76 18.46 -3.39
C GLN A 389 8.49 19.09 -2.04
N TYR A 390 7.52 20.00 -2.03
CA TYR A 390 6.91 20.59 -0.86
C TYR A 390 5.45 20.17 -0.81
N ASP A 391 5.03 19.62 0.32
CA ASP A 391 3.66 19.20 0.58
C ASP A 391 3.07 20.05 1.71
N TYR A 392 1.93 20.66 1.48
CA TYR A 392 1.08 21.27 2.48
C TYR A 392 -0.10 20.36 2.75
N ILE A 393 -0.11 19.75 3.92
CA ILE A 393 -1.01 18.66 4.31
C ILE A 393 -1.95 19.18 5.38
N GLN A 394 -3.24 19.06 5.16
CA GLN A 394 -4.27 19.41 6.11
C GLN A 394 -4.96 18.16 6.62
N ILE A 395 -4.82 17.88 7.90
CA ILE A 395 -5.44 16.76 8.61
C ILE A 395 -6.63 17.31 9.38
N ALA A 396 -7.81 16.75 9.16
CA ALA A 396 -9.03 17.13 9.87
C ALA A 396 -9.00 16.68 11.34
N ASP A 397 -9.92 17.21 12.14
CA ASP A 397 -10.10 16.81 13.54
C ASP A 397 -10.33 15.29 13.65
N ASN A 398 -9.67 14.67 14.61
CA ASN A 398 -9.74 13.24 14.91
C ASN A 398 -9.16 12.30 13.82
N GLY A 399 -8.52 12.84 12.77
CA GLY A 399 -7.82 12.03 11.78
C GLY A 399 -6.46 11.57 12.32
N TYR A 400 -6.18 10.27 12.34
CA TYR A 400 -4.86 9.72 12.61
C TYR A 400 -4.16 9.29 11.31
N GLY A 401 -4.87 8.55 10.56
CA GLY A 401 -4.61 8.12 9.19
C GLY A 401 -3.21 7.57 8.93
N LEU A 402 -2.44 8.34 8.19
CA LEU A 402 -1.21 7.90 7.55
C LEU A 402 0.05 8.45 8.25
N TRP A 403 -0.02 8.67 9.55
CA TRP A 403 1.05 9.25 10.35
C TRP A 403 1.45 8.36 11.51
N ALA A 404 2.74 8.25 11.77
CA ALA A 404 3.26 7.69 13.00
C ALA A 404 3.02 8.66 14.15
N ILE A 405 2.48 8.16 15.26
CA ILE A 405 2.16 8.94 16.45
C ILE A 405 2.96 8.37 17.62
N PRO A 406 3.67 9.21 18.43
CA PRO A 406 4.37 8.71 19.59
C PRO A 406 3.42 8.00 20.58
N LEU A 407 3.90 6.94 21.20
CA LEU A 407 3.14 6.14 22.19
C LEU A 407 2.56 6.97 23.34
N GLU A 408 3.22 8.08 23.65
CA GLU A 408 2.83 9.03 24.71
C GLU A 408 1.83 10.09 24.24
N ALA A 409 1.58 10.17 22.92
CA ALA A 409 0.63 11.12 22.39
C ALA A 409 -0.79 10.76 22.81
N ASP A 410 -1.56 11.77 23.19
CA ASP A 410 -2.92 11.60 23.61
C ASP A 410 -3.76 10.92 22.51
N LEU A 411 -4.29 9.73 22.79
CA LEU A 411 -5.14 8.96 21.90
C LEU A 411 -6.48 9.67 21.57
N GLN A 412 -6.64 10.93 21.95
CA GLN A 412 -7.84 11.73 21.64
C GLN A 412 -7.92 12.23 20.20
N GLY A 413 -6.92 11.89 19.39
CA GLY A 413 -6.90 12.24 17.97
C GLY A 413 -5.99 13.43 17.65
N LEU A 414 -5.63 13.53 16.39
CA LEU A 414 -5.03 14.72 15.82
C LEU A 414 -6.16 15.75 15.69
N GLN A 415 -6.19 16.73 16.55
CA GLN A 415 -7.04 17.90 16.35
C GLN A 415 -6.48 18.67 15.15
N GLY A 416 -7.32 19.04 14.21
CA GLY A 416 -7.01 19.64 12.92
C GLY A 416 -5.65 20.29 12.81
N ARG A 417 -4.73 19.69 12.04
CA ARG A 417 -3.34 20.12 11.92
C ARG A 417 -2.96 20.37 10.48
N ASP A 418 -2.16 21.40 10.30
CA ASP A 418 -1.50 21.70 9.03
C ASP A 418 -0.04 21.29 9.13
N VAL A 419 0.36 20.30 8.34
CA VAL A 419 1.72 19.77 8.31
C VAL A 419 2.42 20.22 7.03
N GLN A 420 3.65 20.65 7.15
CA GLN A 420 4.52 21.00 6.02
C GLN A 420 5.63 19.95 5.90
N LEU A 421 5.73 19.35 4.73
CA LEU A 421 6.71 18.31 4.45
C LEU A 421 7.60 18.75 3.29
N PHE A 422 8.90 18.83 3.54
CA PHE A 422 9.92 19.16 2.55
C PHE A 422 10.70 17.89 2.19
N SER A 423 10.91 17.66 0.91
CA SER A 423 11.59 16.45 0.48
C SER A 423 12.47 16.67 -0.73
N VAL A 424 13.58 15.95 -0.75
CA VAL A 424 14.50 15.88 -1.90
C VAL A 424 14.89 14.44 -2.17
N SER A 425 15.12 14.08 -3.42
CA SER A 425 15.60 12.74 -3.76
C SER A 425 16.50 12.72 -4.99
N VAL A 426 17.37 11.73 -5.00
CA VAL A 426 18.12 11.28 -6.18
C VAL A 426 17.54 9.93 -6.59
N ASN A 427 17.08 9.84 -7.82
CA ASN A 427 16.51 8.61 -8.38
C ASN A 427 17.36 8.15 -9.54
N PHE A 428 17.63 6.85 -9.66
CA PHE A 428 18.48 6.31 -10.73
C PHE A 428 18.00 4.94 -11.21
N VAL A 429 18.36 4.62 -12.46
CA VAL A 429 18.15 3.31 -13.10
C VAL A 429 19.45 2.85 -13.77
N PHE A 430 19.67 1.53 -13.86
CA PHE A 430 20.86 0.93 -14.48
C PHE A 430 20.58 -0.41 -15.12
#